data_f8a28db2886ca4a7c7d96adec1f948ef
#
_entry.id   f8a28db2886ca4a7c7d96adec1f948ef
#
_cell.length_a   1.000
_cell.length_b   1.000
_cell.length_c   1.000
_cell.angle_alpha   90.00
_cell.angle_beta   90.00
_cell.angle_gamma   90.00
#
_symmetry.space_group_name_H-M   'P 1'
#
loop_
_entity.id
_entity.type
_entity.pdbx_description
1 polymer ?
#
loop_
_entity_poly.entity_id
_entity_poly.type
_entity_poly.pdbx_seq_one_letter_code
_entity_poly.pdbx_strand_id
1 'polypeptide(L)'
;MLQEELTNDLRRLAAELDELGKCEDSQPPAFPPIADFEPISLLGCGGMGAVYVARQVSLGRDVAVKVVSNNVFDAPLPDEARTVAQLHHPNIVQVFSAGADSDCAWFAMELVKGESAERHAFASVEDVARLGATVAEALAYAHRCGILHRDVKPSNIFIGDDGRVKLGDFGLACLAADGANDKSGTKRYMASEVLNGGEATEASDLYSLGVTLRELARPQKTVPPDFAAICARATANDPSRRYESVDAMIADLRRFLAHEPVAANPPSPLRRFRLFARRNPLAAFGTVAAAFLLAAFVAALVVGYVKTARALEATHREAAKAAYSLAGALATVERGERDPRDAELRRALEFAESLNARFPGDKTILDAIETLKKAREAHSKLPTRPRRPRRFDAENNPR
;
A
#
# COMPACT_ATOMS: atom_id res chain seq x y z
N MET A 1 17.57 -2.22 -32.73
CA MET A 1 16.50 -2.35 -31.71
C MET A 1 16.11 -1.01 -31.11
N LEU A 2 16.92 -0.34 -30.28
CA LEU A 2 16.56 0.99 -29.68
C LEU A 2 16.29 2.11 -30.70
N GLN A 3 16.98 2.14 -31.85
CA GLN A 3 16.75 3.14 -32.90
C GLN A 3 15.49 2.85 -33.74
N GLU A 4 15.10 1.60 -33.90
CA GLU A 4 13.86 1.21 -34.58
C GLU A 4 12.62 1.44 -33.71
N GLU A 5 12.70 1.21 -32.40
CA GLU A 5 11.62 1.57 -31.47
C GLU A 5 11.40 3.08 -31.42
N LEU A 6 12.47 3.85 -31.32
CA LEU A 6 12.38 5.33 -31.35
C LEU A 6 11.80 5.85 -32.68
N THR A 7 12.14 5.22 -33.79
CA THR A 7 11.62 5.59 -35.12
C THR A 7 10.15 5.20 -35.27
N ASN A 8 9.71 4.09 -34.67
CA ASN A 8 8.31 3.68 -34.65
C ASN A 8 7.46 4.56 -33.72
N ASP A 9 8.02 4.97 -32.59
CA ASP A 9 7.35 5.90 -31.65
C ASP A 9 7.21 7.31 -32.29
N LEU A 10 8.23 7.78 -33.02
CA LEU A 10 8.16 9.04 -33.77
C LEU A 10 7.17 8.98 -34.94
N ARG A 11 7.07 7.85 -35.65
CA ARG A 11 6.05 7.66 -36.69
C ARG A 11 4.64 7.58 -36.10
N ARG A 12 4.48 6.96 -34.93
CA ARG A 12 3.21 6.94 -34.21
C ARG A 12 2.81 8.34 -33.74
N LEU A 13 3.76 9.12 -33.20
CA LEU A 13 3.55 10.51 -32.82
C LEU A 13 3.22 11.38 -34.04
N ALA A 14 3.89 11.18 -35.17
CA ALA A 14 3.60 11.87 -36.42
C ALA A 14 2.21 11.50 -36.97
N ALA A 15 1.79 10.26 -36.89
CA ALA A 15 0.45 9.81 -37.25
C ALA A 15 -0.64 10.37 -36.33
N GLU A 16 -0.35 10.46 -35.02
CA GLU A 16 -1.23 11.10 -34.01
C GLU A 16 -1.33 12.63 -34.26
N LEU A 17 -0.25 13.29 -34.67
CA LEU A 17 -0.24 14.70 -35.05
C LEU A 17 -0.97 14.93 -36.38
N ASP A 18 -0.89 13.99 -37.33
CA ASP A 18 -1.62 14.03 -38.59
C ASP A 18 -3.13 13.77 -38.39
N GLU A 19 -3.53 12.97 -37.40
CA GLU A 19 -4.94 12.84 -37.00
C GLU A 19 -5.49 14.09 -36.29
N LEU A 20 -4.63 14.84 -35.57
CA LEU A 20 -4.99 16.15 -35.00
C LEU A 20 -5.12 17.25 -36.10
N GLY A 21 -4.46 17.07 -37.27
CA GLY A 21 -4.50 17.95 -38.42
C GLY A 21 -5.68 17.72 -39.37
N LYS A 22 -6.48 16.66 -39.20
CA LYS A 22 -7.58 16.32 -40.16
C LYS A 22 -8.79 17.27 -40.13
N CYS A 23 -8.75 18.35 -39.36
CA CYS A 23 -9.67 19.48 -39.55
C CYS A 23 -9.24 20.44 -40.66
N GLU A 24 -8.06 20.27 -41.29
CA GLU A 24 -7.58 21.23 -42.28
C GLU A 24 -8.20 21.08 -43.68
N ASP A 25 -8.82 19.94 -44.02
CA ASP A 25 -9.41 19.73 -45.36
C ASP A 25 -10.94 19.84 -45.41
N SER A 26 -11.64 19.95 -44.31
CA SER A 26 -13.06 20.30 -44.29
C SER A 26 -13.25 21.66 -43.62
N GLN A 27 -13.76 22.67 -44.37
CA GLN A 27 -14.18 23.91 -43.72
C GLN A 27 -15.05 23.59 -42.52
N PRO A 28 -14.76 24.17 -41.32
CA PRO A 28 -15.60 23.95 -40.16
C PRO A 28 -17.05 24.28 -40.53
N PRO A 29 -18.04 23.47 -40.13
CA PRO A 29 -19.42 23.76 -40.44
C PRO A 29 -19.74 25.18 -40.02
N ALA A 30 -20.32 25.98 -40.91
CA ALA A 30 -20.69 27.36 -40.58
C ALA A 30 -21.63 27.34 -39.35
N PHE A 31 -21.48 28.31 -38.45
CA PHE A 31 -22.42 28.44 -37.33
C PHE A 31 -23.83 28.68 -37.92
N PRO A 32 -24.81 27.82 -37.63
CA PRO A 32 -26.16 27.95 -38.15
C PRO A 32 -26.84 29.20 -37.55
N PRO A 33 -27.85 29.77 -38.24
CA PRO A 33 -28.57 30.92 -37.72
C PRO A 33 -29.46 30.54 -36.53
N ILE A 34 -28.90 30.43 -35.35
CA ILE A 34 -29.61 30.08 -34.11
C ILE A 34 -30.07 31.41 -33.47
N ALA A 35 -31.38 31.55 -33.28
CA ALA A 35 -31.94 32.73 -32.62
C ALA A 35 -31.32 32.89 -31.21
N ASP A 36 -31.03 34.13 -30.81
CA ASP A 36 -30.43 34.53 -29.52
C ASP A 36 -28.94 34.18 -29.34
N PHE A 37 -28.28 33.58 -30.36
CA PHE A 37 -26.86 33.24 -30.25
C PHE A 37 -26.05 33.83 -31.41
N GLU A 38 -25.09 34.68 -31.09
CA GLU A 38 -24.13 35.25 -32.03
C GLU A 38 -22.76 34.56 -31.89
N PRO A 39 -22.21 33.95 -32.95
CA PRO A 39 -20.93 33.27 -32.88
C PRO A 39 -19.77 34.23 -32.64
N ILE A 40 -18.85 33.89 -31.73
CA ILE A 40 -17.65 34.67 -31.46
C ILE A 40 -16.41 33.96 -32.04
N SER A 41 -16.24 32.66 -31.75
CA SER A 41 -15.09 31.86 -32.23
C SER A 41 -15.40 30.40 -32.25
N LEU A 42 -14.66 29.63 -33.06
CA LEU A 42 -14.67 28.18 -33.01
C LEU A 42 -13.77 27.68 -31.86
N LEU A 43 -14.29 26.81 -31.00
CA LEU A 43 -13.52 26.13 -29.94
C LEU A 43 -12.88 24.83 -30.42
N GLY A 44 -13.58 24.09 -31.28
CA GLY A 44 -13.11 22.83 -31.82
C GLY A 44 -14.14 22.22 -32.78
N CYS A 45 -13.68 21.31 -33.62
CA CYS A 45 -14.51 20.51 -34.48
C CYS A 45 -14.08 19.04 -34.44
N GLY A 46 -15.00 18.13 -34.75
CA GLY A 46 -14.73 16.70 -34.77
C GLY A 46 -15.84 15.92 -35.47
N GLY A 47 -15.76 14.60 -35.50
CA GLY A 47 -16.70 13.73 -36.20
C GLY A 47 -18.17 13.86 -35.77
N MET A 48 -18.46 14.48 -34.61
CA MET A 48 -19.81 14.72 -34.10
C MET A 48 -20.32 16.16 -34.33
N GLY A 49 -19.54 17.05 -34.96
CA GLY A 49 -19.92 18.43 -35.17
C GLY A 49 -18.87 19.43 -34.67
N ALA A 50 -19.29 20.68 -34.46
CA ALA A 50 -18.42 21.77 -34.02
C ALA A 50 -18.92 22.42 -32.75
N VAL A 51 -17.99 22.95 -31.95
CA VAL A 51 -18.28 23.69 -30.72
C VAL A 51 -17.80 25.12 -30.89
N TYR A 52 -18.68 26.09 -30.69
CA TYR A 52 -18.41 27.50 -30.81
C TYR A 52 -18.52 28.22 -29.46
N VAL A 53 -17.74 29.26 -29.27
CA VAL A 53 -18.08 30.31 -28.30
C VAL A 53 -19.12 31.21 -28.98
N ALA A 54 -20.24 31.43 -28.32
CA ALA A 54 -21.27 32.32 -28.79
C ALA A 54 -21.76 33.27 -27.69
N ARG A 55 -22.21 34.45 -28.08
CA ARG A 55 -22.87 35.38 -27.16
C ARG A 55 -24.35 35.08 -27.13
N GLN A 56 -24.89 34.77 -25.98
CA GLN A 56 -26.33 34.74 -25.74
C GLN A 56 -26.83 36.19 -25.58
N VAL A 57 -27.49 36.73 -26.59
CA VAL A 57 -27.82 38.14 -26.67
C VAL A 57 -28.81 38.57 -25.59
N SER A 58 -29.86 37.77 -25.39
CA SER A 58 -30.93 38.06 -24.41
C SER A 58 -30.43 38.15 -22.96
N LEU A 59 -29.39 37.37 -22.59
CA LEU A 59 -28.83 37.32 -21.24
C LEU A 59 -27.46 38.00 -21.11
N GLY A 60 -26.87 38.46 -22.23
CA GLY A 60 -25.61 39.16 -22.26
C GLY A 60 -24.42 38.32 -21.76
N ARG A 61 -24.43 36.99 -21.94
CA ARG A 61 -23.39 36.05 -21.46
C ARG A 61 -22.78 35.27 -22.62
N ASP A 62 -21.54 34.84 -22.42
CA ASP A 62 -20.86 33.92 -23.32
C ASP A 62 -21.17 32.46 -22.94
N VAL A 63 -21.41 31.64 -23.95
CA VAL A 63 -21.79 30.22 -23.82
C VAL A 63 -20.99 29.41 -24.82
N ALA A 64 -20.87 28.10 -24.57
CA ALA A 64 -20.44 27.16 -25.59
C ALA A 64 -21.68 26.63 -26.34
N VAL A 65 -21.65 26.65 -27.65
CA VAL A 65 -22.71 26.10 -28.50
C VAL A 65 -22.13 24.94 -29.29
N LYS A 66 -22.58 23.73 -29.01
CA LYS A 66 -22.25 22.52 -29.77
C LYS A 66 -23.27 22.33 -30.85
N VAL A 67 -22.84 22.32 -32.12
CA VAL A 67 -23.65 22.12 -33.29
C VAL A 67 -23.37 20.74 -33.86
N VAL A 68 -24.40 19.93 -34.03
CA VAL A 68 -24.35 18.57 -34.55
C VAL A 68 -25.15 18.47 -35.82
N SER A 69 -24.60 17.88 -36.88
CA SER A 69 -25.28 17.76 -38.17
C SER A 69 -26.50 16.81 -38.07
N ASN A 70 -27.62 17.16 -38.73
CA ASN A 70 -28.88 16.42 -38.66
C ASN A 70 -28.86 15.03 -39.33
N ASN A 71 -27.77 14.68 -40.03
CA ASN A 71 -27.58 13.29 -40.47
C ASN A 71 -27.48 12.30 -39.30
N VAL A 72 -27.50 12.82 -38.06
CA VAL A 72 -27.35 12.09 -36.79
C VAL A 72 -28.67 12.03 -36.00
N PHE A 73 -29.63 12.90 -36.30
CA PHE A 73 -30.89 12.96 -35.56
C PHE A 73 -32.10 12.87 -36.52
N ASP A 74 -32.95 11.88 -36.27
CA ASP A 74 -34.36 12.00 -36.71
C ASP A 74 -35.04 13.00 -35.77
N ALA A 75 -35.46 14.17 -36.30
CA ALA A 75 -36.17 15.18 -35.50
C ALA A 75 -37.48 14.62 -34.91
N PRO A 76 -37.84 14.93 -33.64
CA PRO A 76 -37.38 15.97 -32.72
C PRO A 76 -36.28 15.50 -31.79
N LEU A 77 -35.62 16.45 -31.07
CA LEU A 77 -34.61 16.16 -30.04
C LEU A 77 -35.12 15.05 -29.10
N PRO A 78 -34.36 13.96 -28.93
CA PRO A 78 -34.74 12.85 -28.06
C PRO A 78 -35.01 13.31 -26.62
N ASP A 79 -35.92 12.65 -25.93
CA ASP A 79 -36.26 12.95 -24.53
C ASP A 79 -35.01 12.85 -23.61
N GLU A 80 -34.02 12.05 -23.98
CA GLU A 80 -32.72 11.96 -23.31
C GLU A 80 -31.97 13.32 -23.29
N ALA A 81 -31.98 14.08 -24.37
CA ALA A 81 -31.38 15.41 -24.43
C ALA A 81 -32.06 16.40 -23.46
N ARG A 82 -33.36 16.29 -23.29
CA ARG A 82 -34.13 17.07 -22.31
C ARG A 82 -33.78 16.69 -20.89
N THR A 83 -33.55 15.40 -20.64
CA THR A 83 -33.19 14.87 -19.33
C THR A 83 -31.78 15.31 -18.93
N VAL A 84 -30.83 15.32 -19.87
CA VAL A 84 -29.47 15.86 -19.62
C VAL A 84 -29.50 17.34 -19.25
N ALA A 85 -30.37 18.13 -19.84
CA ALA A 85 -30.53 19.55 -19.50
C ALA A 85 -31.04 19.79 -18.07
N GLN A 86 -31.64 18.78 -17.42
CA GLN A 86 -32.10 18.85 -16.02
C GLN A 86 -31.02 18.53 -14.99
N LEU A 87 -29.82 18.07 -15.42
CA LEU A 87 -28.72 17.83 -14.51
C LEU A 87 -28.15 19.14 -13.96
N HIS A 88 -28.25 19.33 -12.65
CA HIS A 88 -27.69 20.47 -11.95
C HIS A 88 -26.66 20.02 -10.92
N HIS A 89 -25.38 20.07 -11.26
CA HIS A 89 -24.31 19.66 -10.37
C HIS A 89 -23.06 20.56 -10.59
N PRO A 90 -22.33 20.96 -9.56
CA PRO A 90 -21.18 21.86 -9.69
C PRO A 90 -20.07 21.30 -10.61
N ASN A 91 -19.97 19.99 -10.71
CA ASN A 91 -18.96 19.30 -11.51
C ASN A 91 -19.53 18.69 -12.81
N ILE A 92 -20.70 19.15 -13.27
CA ILE A 92 -21.25 18.84 -14.58
C ILE A 92 -21.37 20.14 -15.37
N VAL A 93 -21.02 20.13 -16.65
CA VAL A 93 -21.23 21.24 -17.56
C VAL A 93 -22.74 21.44 -17.73
N GLN A 94 -23.25 22.61 -17.33
CA GLN A 94 -24.68 22.90 -17.35
C GLN A 94 -25.15 23.13 -18.80
N VAL A 95 -26.13 22.38 -19.25
CA VAL A 95 -26.87 22.70 -20.51
C VAL A 95 -27.95 23.70 -20.19
N PHE A 96 -27.97 24.83 -20.94
CA PHE A 96 -28.92 25.92 -20.75
C PHE A 96 -30.12 25.79 -21.66
N SER A 97 -29.89 25.42 -22.92
CA SER A 97 -30.95 25.23 -23.91
C SER A 97 -30.46 24.30 -25.01
N ALA A 98 -31.41 23.70 -25.71
CA ALA A 98 -31.14 22.88 -26.87
C ALA A 98 -32.25 23.10 -27.91
N GLY A 99 -31.92 22.91 -29.15
CA GLY A 99 -32.85 23.02 -30.27
C GLY A 99 -32.39 22.18 -31.45
N ALA A 100 -33.32 21.97 -32.38
CA ALA A 100 -33.04 21.33 -33.65
C ALA A 100 -33.86 22.00 -34.75
N ASP A 101 -33.27 22.08 -35.95
CA ASP A 101 -33.95 22.45 -37.17
C ASP A 101 -33.77 21.35 -38.24
N SER A 102 -34.09 21.63 -39.51
CA SER A 102 -33.96 20.64 -40.59
C SER A 102 -32.52 20.21 -40.86
N ASP A 103 -31.54 21.02 -40.53
CA ASP A 103 -30.16 20.84 -40.95
C ASP A 103 -29.20 20.49 -39.79
N CYS A 104 -29.53 20.91 -38.56
CA CYS A 104 -28.68 20.65 -37.38
C CYS A 104 -29.46 20.62 -36.08
N ALA A 105 -28.85 19.95 -35.07
CA ALA A 105 -29.21 20.07 -33.67
C ALA A 105 -28.14 20.87 -32.95
N TRP A 106 -28.51 21.62 -31.91
CA TRP A 106 -27.58 22.42 -31.14
C TRP A 106 -27.87 22.39 -29.65
N PHE A 107 -26.80 22.54 -28.86
CA PHE A 107 -26.84 22.59 -27.41
C PHE A 107 -26.06 23.80 -26.93
N ALA A 108 -26.74 24.74 -26.27
CA ALA A 108 -26.06 25.86 -25.61
C ALA A 108 -25.78 25.50 -24.15
N MET A 109 -24.52 25.57 -23.77
CA MET A 109 -24.06 25.09 -22.48
C MET A 109 -23.07 26.08 -21.83
N GLU A 110 -22.76 25.84 -20.60
CA GLU A 110 -21.77 26.58 -19.83
C GLU A 110 -20.42 26.58 -20.54
N LEU A 111 -19.87 27.79 -20.76
CA LEU A 111 -18.51 27.97 -21.27
C LEU A 111 -17.51 27.82 -20.11
N VAL A 112 -16.82 26.69 -20.04
CA VAL A 112 -15.75 26.48 -19.08
C VAL A 112 -14.49 27.17 -19.58
N LYS A 113 -14.06 28.22 -18.87
CA LYS A 113 -12.77 28.88 -19.14
C LYS A 113 -11.67 28.06 -18.52
N GLY A 114 -10.81 27.48 -19.35
CA GLY A 114 -9.75 26.54 -18.93
C GLY A 114 -9.38 25.57 -20.03
N GLU A 115 -8.90 24.41 -19.67
CA GLU A 115 -8.44 23.38 -20.61
C GLU A 115 -9.07 22.01 -20.32
N SER A 116 -8.99 21.09 -21.28
CA SER A 116 -9.37 19.70 -21.03
C SER A 116 -8.30 18.96 -20.24
N ALA A 117 -8.69 17.91 -19.49
CA ALA A 117 -7.76 17.04 -18.78
C ALA A 117 -6.74 16.35 -19.72
N GLU A 118 -7.06 16.23 -21.01
CA GLU A 118 -6.15 15.72 -22.03
C GLU A 118 -4.91 16.60 -22.23
N ARG A 119 -5.09 17.92 -22.11
CA ARG A 119 -4.01 18.92 -22.29
C ARG A 119 -3.36 19.31 -20.98
N HIS A 120 -4.03 19.05 -19.87
CA HIS A 120 -3.57 19.44 -18.55
C HIS A 120 -2.38 18.59 -18.07
N ALA A 121 -1.33 19.25 -17.59
CA ALA A 121 -0.17 18.59 -17.00
C ALA A 121 -0.36 18.36 -15.50
N PHE A 122 -0.70 17.15 -15.10
CA PHE A 122 -0.84 16.80 -13.69
C PHE A 122 0.53 16.69 -12.99
N ALA A 123 0.68 17.32 -11.84
CA ALA A 123 1.93 17.29 -11.08
C ALA A 123 2.16 15.95 -10.36
N SER A 124 1.08 15.26 -9.98
CA SER A 124 1.15 14.00 -9.21
C SER A 124 -0.01 13.05 -9.55
N VAL A 125 0.14 11.78 -9.17
CA VAL A 125 -0.94 10.78 -9.23
C VAL A 125 -2.07 11.14 -8.27
N GLU A 126 -1.76 11.80 -7.17
CA GLU A 126 -2.73 12.31 -6.21
C GLU A 126 -3.65 13.37 -6.83
N ASP A 127 -3.14 14.21 -7.74
CA ASP A 127 -3.95 15.18 -8.47
C ASP A 127 -4.92 14.48 -9.44
N VAL A 128 -4.44 13.46 -10.15
CA VAL A 128 -5.28 12.61 -10.99
C VAL A 128 -6.35 11.90 -10.17
N ALA A 129 -6.00 11.41 -8.96
CA ALA A 129 -6.96 10.77 -8.07
C ALA A 129 -8.03 11.74 -7.54
N ARG A 130 -7.65 13.00 -7.24
CA ARG A 130 -8.60 14.07 -6.86
C ARG A 130 -9.58 14.36 -7.99
N LEU A 131 -9.06 14.55 -9.21
CA LEU A 131 -9.90 14.70 -10.39
C LEU A 131 -10.83 13.49 -10.55
N GLY A 132 -10.31 12.27 -10.44
CA GLY A 132 -11.09 11.05 -10.54
C GLY A 132 -12.22 10.95 -9.51
N ALA A 133 -11.98 11.35 -8.27
CA ALA A 133 -13.01 11.38 -7.24
C ALA A 133 -14.12 12.37 -7.58
N THR A 134 -13.75 13.58 -8.05
CA THR A 134 -14.70 14.61 -8.45
C THR A 134 -15.54 14.19 -9.66
N VAL A 135 -14.93 13.58 -10.69
CA VAL A 135 -15.64 13.04 -11.85
C VAL A 135 -16.57 11.89 -11.47
N ALA A 136 -16.11 11.00 -10.58
CA ALA A 136 -16.95 9.92 -10.06
C ALA A 136 -18.16 10.46 -9.29
N GLU A 137 -18.04 11.54 -8.51
CA GLU A 137 -19.15 12.20 -7.82
C GLU A 137 -20.19 12.75 -8.82
N ALA A 138 -19.72 13.35 -9.93
CA ALA A 138 -20.58 13.80 -11.01
C ALA A 138 -21.33 12.63 -11.69
N LEU A 139 -20.63 11.54 -11.96
CA LEU A 139 -21.25 10.30 -12.50
C LEU A 139 -22.26 9.70 -11.54
N ALA A 140 -21.96 9.59 -10.24
CA ALA A 140 -22.89 9.08 -9.24
C ALA A 140 -24.16 9.92 -9.16
N TYR A 141 -24.06 11.23 -9.31
CA TYR A 141 -25.22 12.11 -9.40
C TYR A 141 -26.06 11.84 -10.65
N ALA A 142 -25.43 11.74 -11.84
CA ALA A 142 -26.12 11.47 -13.09
C ALA A 142 -26.80 10.10 -13.07
N HIS A 143 -26.14 9.07 -12.56
CA HIS A 143 -26.70 7.71 -12.44
C HIS A 143 -27.93 7.67 -11.54
N ARG A 144 -27.94 8.42 -10.41
CA ARG A 144 -29.14 8.58 -9.58
C ARG A 144 -30.30 9.27 -10.30
N CYS A 145 -30.00 10.10 -11.32
CA CYS A 145 -31.02 10.68 -12.20
C CYS A 145 -31.38 9.76 -13.37
N GLY A 146 -30.86 8.54 -13.44
CA GLY A 146 -31.10 7.57 -14.53
C GLY A 146 -30.33 7.89 -15.81
N ILE A 147 -29.28 8.72 -15.74
CA ILE A 147 -28.52 9.18 -16.91
C ILE A 147 -27.13 8.55 -16.88
N LEU A 148 -26.75 7.86 -17.97
CA LEU A 148 -25.41 7.35 -18.21
C LEU A 148 -24.61 8.35 -19.06
N HIS A 149 -23.30 8.47 -18.81
CA HIS A 149 -22.44 9.35 -19.58
C HIS A 149 -22.06 8.77 -20.96
N ARG A 150 -21.65 7.49 -20.98
CA ARG A 150 -21.32 6.70 -22.19
C ARG A 150 -20.07 7.13 -22.96
N ASP A 151 -19.46 8.27 -22.63
CA ASP A 151 -18.24 8.80 -23.32
C ASP A 151 -17.28 9.50 -22.34
N VAL A 152 -16.96 8.84 -21.20
CA VAL A 152 -15.99 9.38 -20.22
C VAL A 152 -14.58 9.22 -20.77
N LYS A 153 -13.94 10.36 -21.06
CA LYS A 153 -12.57 10.44 -21.59
C LYS A 153 -11.90 11.77 -21.20
N PRO A 154 -10.56 11.88 -21.29
CA PRO A 154 -9.85 13.10 -20.88
C PRO A 154 -10.34 14.38 -21.59
N SER A 155 -10.72 14.30 -22.87
CA SER A 155 -11.18 15.47 -23.63
C SER A 155 -12.56 15.99 -23.19
N ASN A 156 -13.37 15.17 -22.49
CA ASN A 156 -14.68 15.54 -21.97
C ASN A 156 -14.65 15.97 -20.48
N ILE A 157 -13.46 16.04 -19.88
CA ILE A 157 -13.25 16.52 -18.52
C ILE A 157 -12.53 17.86 -18.62
N PHE A 158 -13.14 18.92 -18.11
CA PHE A 158 -12.62 20.28 -18.19
C PHE A 158 -12.12 20.72 -16.81
N ILE A 159 -10.98 21.42 -16.83
CA ILE A 159 -10.36 22.03 -15.65
C ILE A 159 -10.40 23.54 -15.87
N GLY A 160 -11.26 24.22 -15.11
CA GLY A 160 -11.39 25.66 -15.19
C GLY A 160 -10.16 26.41 -14.65
N ASP A 161 -9.97 27.65 -15.07
CA ASP A 161 -8.92 28.55 -14.56
C ASP A 161 -9.03 28.76 -13.03
N ASP A 162 -10.21 28.52 -12.46
CA ASP A 162 -10.48 28.54 -11.02
C ASP A 162 -10.18 27.21 -10.32
N GLY A 163 -9.65 26.23 -11.04
CA GLY A 163 -9.34 24.89 -10.57
C GLY A 163 -10.55 23.95 -10.45
N ARG A 164 -11.75 24.37 -10.82
CA ARG A 164 -12.94 23.52 -10.79
C ARG A 164 -12.93 22.51 -11.91
N VAL A 165 -13.23 21.25 -11.56
CA VAL A 165 -13.36 20.16 -12.52
C VAL A 165 -14.83 20.06 -12.95
N LYS A 166 -15.09 19.96 -14.26
CA LYS A 166 -16.41 19.77 -14.84
C LYS A 166 -16.40 18.66 -15.88
N LEU A 167 -17.36 17.77 -15.79
CA LEU A 167 -17.60 16.69 -16.76
C LEU A 167 -18.63 17.19 -17.79
N GLY A 168 -18.27 17.16 -19.05
CA GLY A 168 -19.12 17.59 -20.15
C GLY A 168 -19.49 16.48 -21.11
N ASP A 169 -20.29 16.82 -22.11
CA ASP A 169 -20.73 15.91 -23.18
C ASP A 169 -21.51 14.67 -22.73
N PHE A 170 -22.38 14.83 -21.71
CA PHE A 170 -23.30 13.78 -21.25
C PHE A 170 -24.24 13.34 -22.38
N GLY A 171 -24.32 12.03 -22.63
CA GLY A 171 -25.36 11.39 -23.43
C GLY A 171 -25.41 11.77 -24.93
N LEU A 172 -24.63 12.78 -25.35
CA LEU A 172 -24.65 13.24 -26.77
C LEU A 172 -24.09 12.17 -27.73
N ALA A 173 -23.30 11.22 -27.21
CA ALA A 173 -22.80 10.11 -28.00
C ALA A 173 -23.87 9.07 -28.39
N CYS A 174 -24.95 8.94 -27.61
CA CYS A 174 -26.08 8.07 -27.98
C CYS A 174 -26.88 8.59 -29.15
N LEU A 175 -27.02 9.88 -29.22
CA LEU A 175 -27.76 10.56 -30.26
C LEU A 175 -27.06 10.43 -31.64
N ALA A 176 -25.76 10.09 -31.62
CA ALA A 176 -24.94 9.86 -32.81
C ALA A 176 -24.76 8.37 -33.18
N ALA A 177 -25.39 7.43 -32.44
CA ALA A 177 -25.03 6.01 -32.51
C ALA A 177 -25.49 5.29 -33.80
N ASP A 178 -26.50 5.79 -34.49
CA ASP A 178 -27.07 5.08 -35.64
C ASP A 178 -26.37 5.36 -36.98
N GLY A 179 -25.36 6.21 -37.04
CA GLY A 179 -24.77 6.62 -38.34
C GLY A 179 -23.26 6.77 -38.43
N ALA A 180 -22.52 6.87 -37.34
CA ALA A 180 -21.09 7.25 -37.42
C ALA A 180 -20.16 6.06 -37.16
N ASN A 181 -19.64 5.46 -38.21
CA ASN A 181 -18.65 4.38 -38.20
C ASN A 181 -17.22 4.82 -37.80
N ASP A 182 -16.99 6.08 -37.45
CA ASP A 182 -15.64 6.63 -37.25
C ASP A 182 -15.42 7.10 -35.79
N LYS A 183 -15.44 6.13 -34.84
CA LYS A 183 -15.17 6.33 -33.41
C LYS A 183 -13.83 5.74 -33.00
N SER A 184 -12.78 5.79 -33.83
CA SER A 184 -11.53 5.08 -33.52
C SER A 184 -10.87 5.55 -32.21
N GLY A 185 -10.86 6.86 -31.94
CA GLY A 185 -10.30 7.42 -30.70
C GLY A 185 -11.12 7.13 -29.44
N THR A 186 -12.46 7.09 -29.55
CA THR A 186 -13.36 6.82 -28.40
C THR A 186 -13.39 5.36 -28.01
N LYS A 187 -13.21 4.43 -28.97
CA LYS A 187 -13.26 2.97 -28.74
C LYS A 187 -12.32 2.47 -27.64
N ARG A 188 -11.18 3.11 -27.43
CA ARG A 188 -10.20 2.73 -26.40
C ARG A 188 -10.70 2.94 -24.96
N TYR A 189 -11.69 3.80 -24.75
CA TYR A 189 -12.31 4.04 -23.45
C TYR A 189 -13.56 3.18 -23.22
N MET A 190 -14.11 2.58 -24.28
CA MET A 190 -15.31 1.79 -24.18
C MET A 190 -15.08 0.44 -23.51
N ALA A 191 -16.00 0.05 -22.67
CA ALA A 191 -16.02 -1.28 -22.06
C ALA A 191 -16.25 -2.36 -23.12
N SER A 192 -15.67 -3.53 -22.91
CA SER A 192 -15.70 -4.64 -23.88
C SER A 192 -17.13 -5.11 -24.21
N GLU A 193 -18.03 -5.12 -23.24
CA GLU A 193 -19.45 -5.46 -23.45
C GLU A 193 -20.13 -4.47 -24.38
N VAL A 194 -19.84 -3.16 -24.26
CA VAL A 194 -20.40 -2.12 -25.14
C VAL A 194 -19.81 -2.20 -26.54
N LEU A 195 -18.50 -2.46 -26.65
CA LEU A 195 -17.83 -2.69 -27.94
C LEU A 195 -18.41 -3.89 -28.69
N ASN A 196 -18.89 -4.90 -27.97
CA ASN A 196 -19.52 -6.10 -28.52
C ASN A 196 -21.04 -5.95 -28.76
N GLY A 197 -21.58 -4.72 -28.68
CA GLY A 197 -22.98 -4.42 -28.96
C GLY A 197 -23.93 -4.59 -27.77
N GLY A 198 -23.41 -4.78 -26.55
CA GLY A 198 -24.21 -4.77 -25.34
C GLY A 198 -24.63 -3.36 -24.93
N GLU A 199 -25.65 -3.27 -24.07
CA GLU A 199 -26.13 -1.99 -23.55
C GLU A 199 -25.11 -1.37 -22.59
N ALA A 200 -25.02 -0.02 -22.64
CA ALA A 200 -24.23 0.72 -21.68
C ALA A 200 -24.88 0.65 -20.28
N THR A 201 -24.06 0.58 -19.24
CA THR A 201 -24.48 0.50 -17.84
C THR A 201 -23.62 1.43 -16.98
N GLU A 202 -23.97 1.63 -15.72
CA GLU A 202 -23.09 2.32 -14.75
C GLU A 202 -21.69 1.70 -14.69
N ALA A 203 -21.59 0.38 -14.81
CA ALA A 203 -20.32 -0.33 -14.85
C ALA A 203 -19.48 -0.02 -16.09
N SER A 204 -20.10 0.36 -17.22
CA SER A 204 -19.38 0.80 -18.41
C SER A 204 -18.81 2.21 -18.25
N ASP A 205 -19.50 3.12 -17.57
CA ASP A 205 -18.97 4.44 -17.24
C ASP A 205 -17.80 4.34 -16.26
N LEU A 206 -17.88 3.44 -15.26
CA LEU A 206 -16.76 3.14 -14.34
C LEU A 206 -15.53 2.61 -15.09
N TYR A 207 -15.73 1.75 -16.09
CA TYR A 207 -14.65 1.26 -16.94
C TYR A 207 -13.97 2.42 -17.67
N SER A 208 -14.76 3.27 -18.34
CA SER A 208 -14.27 4.42 -19.08
C SER A 208 -13.51 5.39 -18.18
N LEU A 209 -14.01 5.65 -16.96
CA LEU A 209 -13.30 6.44 -15.95
C LEU A 209 -11.98 5.78 -15.53
N GLY A 210 -11.98 4.47 -15.30
CA GLY A 210 -10.77 3.71 -14.95
C GLY A 210 -9.68 3.78 -16.02
N VAL A 211 -10.06 3.68 -17.31
CA VAL A 211 -9.15 3.87 -18.45
C VAL A 211 -8.61 5.29 -18.49
N THR A 212 -9.50 6.29 -18.34
CA THR A 212 -9.16 7.71 -18.29
C THR A 212 -8.13 8.02 -17.21
N LEU A 213 -8.35 7.57 -15.97
CA LEU A 213 -7.43 7.80 -14.85
C LEU A 213 -6.08 7.12 -15.06
N ARG A 214 -6.07 5.90 -15.62
CA ARG A 214 -4.84 5.19 -15.95
C ARG A 214 -4.03 5.93 -17.01
N GLU A 215 -4.68 6.53 -18.00
CA GLU A 215 -4.02 7.31 -19.04
C GLU A 215 -3.44 8.61 -18.48
N LEU A 216 -4.23 9.38 -17.74
CA LEU A 216 -3.77 10.62 -17.11
C LEU A 216 -2.61 10.44 -16.15
N ALA A 217 -2.54 9.26 -15.50
CA ALA A 217 -1.42 8.91 -14.60
C ALA A 217 -0.17 8.39 -15.36
N ARG A 218 -0.27 8.06 -16.64
CA ARG A 218 0.82 7.45 -17.42
C ARG A 218 2.10 8.30 -17.50
N PRO A 219 2.05 9.65 -17.58
CA PRO A 219 3.26 10.47 -17.61
C PRO A 219 4.05 10.47 -16.30
N GLN A 220 3.48 10.00 -15.21
CA GLN A 220 4.13 9.98 -13.90
C GLN A 220 5.20 8.89 -13.82
N LYS A 221 6.39 9.22 -13.27
CA LYS A 221 7.53 8.30 -13.16
C LYS A 221 7.21 7.02 -12.38
N THR A 222 6.30 7.11 -11.42
CA THR A 222 5.92 5.99 -10.56
C THR A 222 4.44 6.10 -10.21
N VAL A 223 3.67 5.09 -10.59
CA VAL A 223 2.26 4.97 -10.19
C VAL A 223 2.16 4.14 -8.93
N PRO A 224 1.58 4.68 -7.83
CA PRO A 224 1.40 3.93 -6.60
C PRO A 224 0.57 2.65 -6.80
N PRO A 225 0.95 1.50 -6.18
CA PRO A 225 0.25 0.24 -6.36
C PRO A 225 -1.24 0.29 -6.01
N ASP A 226 -1.65 1.14 -5.07
CA ASP A 226 -3.05 1.31 -4.69
C ASP A 226 -3.86 1.98 -5.81
N PHE A 227 -3.32 3.03 -6.40
CA PHE A 227 -3.96 3.70 -7.53
C PHE A 227 -4.03 2.78 -8.76
N ALA A 228 -2.94 2.06 -9.05
CA ALA A 228 -2.93 1.07 -10.13
C ALA A 228 -4.00 -0.02 -9.93
N ALA A 229 -4.19 -0.47 -8.68
CA ALA A 229 -5.21 -1.47 -8.34
C ALA A 229 -6.65 -0.93 -8.47
N ILE A 230 -6.88 0.35 -8.10
CA ILE A 230 -8.17 1.03 -8.33
C ILE A 230 -8.49 1.04 -9.82
N CYS A 231 -7.56 1.51 -10.66
CA CYS A 231 -7.74 1.52 -12.10
C CYS A 231 -7.93 0.12 -12.67
N ALA A 232 -7.14 -0.86 -12.23
CA ALA A 232 -7.25 -2.25 -12.68
C ALA A 232 -8.62 -2.87 -12.33
N ARG A 233 -9.14 -2.61 -11.13
CA ARG A 233 -10.48 -3.07 -10.72
C ARG A 233 -11.56 -2.41 -11.57
N ALA A 234 -11.51 -1.10 -11.77
CA ALA A 234 -12.47 -0.39 -12.60
C ALA A 234 -12.47 -0.89 -14.06
N THR A 235 -11.29 -1.25 -14.59
CA THR A 235 -11.11 -1.74 -15.97
C THR A 235 -11.11 -3.26 -16.11
N ALA A 236 -11.69 -4.00 -15.15
CA ALA A 236 -11.85 -5.45 -15.30
C ALA A 236 -12.72 -5.79 -16.49
N ASN A 237 -12.32 -6.81 -17.29
CA ASN A 237 -13.08 -7.24 -18.47
C ASN A 237 -14.49 -7.70 -18.11
N ASP A 238 -14.62 -8.47 -17.02
CA ASP A 238 -15.89 -8.90 -16.47
C ASP A 238 -16.52 -7.77 -15.64
N PRO A 239 -17.69 -7.22 -16.02
CA PRO A 239 -18.36 -6.14 -15.28
C PRO A 239 -18.61 -6.48 -13.81
N SER A 240 -18.88 -7.76 -13.49
CA SER A 240 -19.13 -8.22 -12.11
C SER A 240 -17.89 -8.13 -11.19
N ARG A 241 -16.70 -8.04 -11.78
CA ARG A 241 -15.42 -7.88 -11.06
C ARG A 241 -15.02 -6.42 -10.87
N ARG A 242 -15.74 -5.48 -11.45
CA ARG A 242 -15.57 -4.05 -11.25
C ARG A 242 -16.06 -3.62 -9.86
N TYR A 243 -16.15 -2.34 -9.63
CA TYR A 243 -16.83 -1.81 -8.46
C TYR A 243 -18.34 -2.05 -8.59
N GLU A 244 -19.00 -2.38 -7.49
CA GLU A 244 -20.44 -2.61 -7.42
C GLU A 244 -21.26 -1.31 -7.62
N SER A 245 -20.63 -0.16 -7.35
CA SER A 245 -21.22 1.17 -7.57
C SER A 245 -20.12 2.22 -7.75
N VAL A 246 -20.50 3.39 -8.27
CA VAL A 246 -19.60 4.53 -8.37
C VAL A 246 -19.16 4.99 -6.97
N ASP A 247 -20.03 4.93 -5.97
CA ASP A 247 -19.71 5.30 -4.59
C ASP A 247 -18.61 4.42 -3.98
N ALA A 248 -18.56 3.14 -4.34
CA ALA A 248 -17.49 2.24 -3.92
C ALA A 248 -16.13 2.65 -4.52
N MET A 249 -16.09 3.10 -5.76
CA MET A 249 -14.87 3.64 -6.37
C MET A 249 -14.45 4.99 -5.74
N ILE A 250 -15.40 5.88 -5.47
CA ILE A 250 -15.16 7.15 -4.74
C ILE A 250 -14.53 6.87 -3.38
N ALA A 251 -15.06 5.89 -2.65
CA ALA A 251 -14.52 5.53 -1.34
C ALA A 251 -13.06 5.05 -1.44
N ASP A 252 -12.70 4.26 -2.45
CA ASP A 252 -11.33 3.81 -2.64
C ASP A 252 -10.39 4.94 -3.08
N LEU A 253 -10.83 5.85 -3.97
CA LEU A 253 -10.05 7.04 -4.35
C LEU A 253 -9.80 7.95 -3.13
N ARG A 254 -10.82 8.16 -2.29
CA ARG A 254 -10.68 8.95 -1.05
C ARG A 254 -9.74 8.28 -0.05
N ARG A 255 -9.81 6.95 0.12
CA ARG A 255 -8.85 6.18 0.94
C ARG A 255 -7.43 6.32 0.43
N PHE A 256 -7.23 6.22 -0.89
CA PHE A 256 -5.92 6.43 -1.50
C PHE A 256 -5.35 7.81 -1.14
N LEU A 257 -6.14 8.87 -1.31
CA LEU A 257 -5.76 10.25 -0.97
C LEU A 257 -5.48 10.44 0.52
N ALA A 258 -6.19 9.71 1.39
CA ALA A 258 -5.98 9.70 2.84
C ALA A 258 -4.84 8.77 3.29
N HIS A 259 -4.13 8.12 2.38
CA HIS A 259 -3.13 7.07 2.66
C HIS A 259 -3.70 5.91 3.50
N GLU A 260 -4.97 5.59 3.27
CA GLU A 260 -5.66 4.46 3.87
C GLU A 260 -5.61 3.22 2.97
N PRO A 261 -5.79 2.02 3.53
CA PRO A 261 -5.92 0.81 2.74
C PRO A 261 -7.12 0.88 1.80
N VAL A 262 -6.90 0.63 0.51
CA VAL A 262 -7.95 0.57 -0.49
C VAL A 262 -8.52 -0.84 -0.60
N ALA A 263 -9.83 -0.97 -0.87
CA ALA A 263 -10.49 -2.27 -1.03
C ALA A 263 -10.02 -3.01 -2.28
N ALA A 264 -9.64 -2.29 -3.34
CA ALA A 264 -9.06 -2.87 -4.55
C ALA A 264 -7.72 -3.57 -4.33
N ASN A 265 -6.99 -3.25 -3.25
CA ASN A 265 -5.68 -3.81 -2.93
C ASN A 265 -5.54 -4.01 -1.42
N PRO A 266 -6.12 -5.10 -0.86
CA PRO A 266 -6.03 -5.39 0.55
C PRO A 266 -4.57 -5.48 1.03
N PRO A 267 -4.15 -4.70 2.03
CA PRO A 267 -2.76 -4.61 2.41
C PRO A 267 -2.29 -5.80 3.23
N SER A 268 -1.06 -6.24 2.98
CA SER A 268 -0.33 -7.11 3.91
C SER A 268 -0.07 -6.39 5.26
N PRO A 269 0.22 -7.11 6.35
CA PRO A 269 0.50 -6.50 7.65
C PRO A 269 1.61 -5.44 7.61
N LEU A 270 2.69 -5.70 6.87
CA LEU A 270 3.80 -4.77 6.69
C LEU A 270 3.37 -3.49 5.96
N ARG A 271 2.51 -3.61 4.97
CA ARG A 271 1.98 -2.48 4.23
C ARG A 271 0.99 -1.66 5.06
N ARG A 272 0.17 -2.31 5.91
CA ARG A 272 -0.68 -1.62 6.90
C ARG A 272 0.16 -0.73 7.82
N PHE A 273 1.27 -1.28 8.33
CA PHE A 273 2.19 -0.51 9.16
C PHE A 273 2.81 0.67 8.40
N ARG A 274 3.22 0.48 7.15
CA ARG A 274 3.79 1.56 6.32
C ARG A 274 2.79 2.69 6.05
N LEU A 275 1.53 2.37 5.77
CA LEU A 275 0.46 3.36 5.61
C LEU A 275 0.17 4.09 6.93
N PHE A 276 0.10 3.35 8.05
CA PHE A 276 -0.03 3.93 9.39
C PHE A 276 1.11 4.89 9.72
N ALA A 277 2.35 4.51 9.41
CA ALA A 277 3.53 5.34 9.65
C ALA A 277 3.51 6.66 8.86
N ARG A 278 3.00 6.65 7.62
CA ARG A 278 2.82 7.88 6.82
C ARG A 278 1.79 8.84 7.43
N ARG A 279 0.71 8.30 8.01
CA ARG A 279 -0.35 9.10 8.65
C ARG A 279 0.05 9.64 10.02
N ASN A 280 0.79 8.84 10.79
CA ASN A 280 1.10 9.11 12.18
C ASN A 280 2.61 8.87 12.46
N PRO A 281 3.51 9.74 11.97
CA PRO A 281 4.95 9.49 12.07
C PRO A 281 5.44 9.41 13.53
N LEU A 282 4.88 10.22 14.45
CA LEU A 282 5.25 10.18 15.86
C LEU A 282 4.79 8.88 16.55
N ALA A 283 3.57 8.43 16.26
CA ALA A 283 3.06 7.17 16.81
C ALA A 283 3.83 5.96 16.25
N ALA A 284 4.19 5.98 14.97
CA ALA A 284 5.00 4.94 14.36
C ALA A 284 6.40 4.85 14.97
N PHE A 285 7.05 6.01 15.20
CA PHE A 285 8.32 6.06 15.90
C PHE A 285 8.21 5.48 17.32
N GLY A 286 7.16 5.87 18.06
CA GLY A 286 6.88 5.33 19.41
C GLY A 286 6.69 3.82 19.42
N THR A 287 5.97 3.25 18.47
CA THR A 287 5.75 1.79 18.38
C THR A 287 7.05 1.03 18.06
N VAL A 288 7.86 1.55 17.15
CA VAL A 288 9.18 0.96 16.82
C VAL A 288 10.12 1.04 18.02
N ALA A 289 10.19 2.19 18.71
CA ALA A 289 11.01 2.38 19.91
C ALA A 289 10.57 1.42 21.03
N ALA A 290 9.28 1.29 21.29
CA ALA A 290 8.74 0.36 22.28
C ALA A 290 9.06 -1.10 21.95
N ALA A 291 8.95 -1.52 20.69
CA ALA A 291 9.31 -2.86 20.24
C ALA A 291 10.81 -3.13 20.43
N PHE A 292 11.66 -2.15 20.13
CA PHE A 292 13.09 -2.27 20.34
C PHE A 292 13.46 -2.37 21.83
N LEU A 293 12.85 -1.55 22.69
CA LEU A 293 13.06 -1.62 24.15
C LEU A 293 12.60 -2.96 24.71
N LEU A 294 11.46 -3.48 24.26
CA LEU A 294 10.99 -4.81 24.66
C LEU A 294 11.96 -5.90 24.24
N ALA A 295 12.46 -5.86 23.00
CA ALA A 295 13.45 -6.83 22.53
C ALA A 295 14.76 -6.76 23.33
N ALA A 296 15.25 -5.55 23.65
CA ALA A 296 16.43 -5.35 24.49
C ALA A 296 16.21 -5.87 25.92
N PHE A 297 15.03 -5.65 26.49
CA PHE A 297 14.65 -6.16 27.80
C PHE A 297 14.62 -7.71 27.82
N VAL A 298 14.00 -8.33 26.82
CA VAL A 298 13.98 -9.81 26.70
C VAL A 298 15.40 -10.36 26.53
N ALA A 299 16.23 -9.71 25.72
CA ALA A 299 17.63 -10.10 25.54
C ALA A 299 18.42 -10.02 26.87
N ALA A 300 18.21 -8.96 27.66
CA ALA A 300 18.82 -8.81 28.98
C ALA A 300 18.38 -9.90 29.95
N LEU A 301 17.09 -10.26 29.96
CA LEU A 301 16.56 -11.39 30.76
C LEU A 301 17.18 -12.71 30.34
N VAL A 302 17.29 -13.00 29.05
CA VAL A 302 17.92 -14.24 28.55
C VAL A 302 19.40 -14.30 28.96
N VAL A 303 20.14 -13.18 28.78
CA VAL A 303 21.55 -13.13 29.22
C VAL A 303 21.69 -13.31 30.73
N GLY A 304 20.80 -12.68 31.52
CA GLY A 304 20.74 -12.87 32.97
C GLY A 304 20.48 -14.33 33.34
N TYR A 305 19.47 -14.95 32.72
CA TYR A 305 19.15 -16.36 32.94
C TYR A 305 20.31 -17.30 32.59
N VAL A 306 20.96 -17.10 31.44
CA VAL A 306 22.12 -17.91 31.03
C VAL A 306 23.30 -17.73 31.99
N LYS A 307 23.56 -16.53 32.50
CA LYS A 307 24.62 -16.28 33.49
C LYS A 307 24.32 -16.99 34.81
N THR A 308 23.09 -16.91 35.32
CA THR A 308 22.70 -17.60 36.58
C THR A 308 22.74 -19.11 36.44
N ALA A 309 22.26 -19.67 35.32
CA ALA A 309 22.33 -21.09 35.04
C ALA A 309 23.78 -21.60 34.99
N ARG A 310 24.68 -20.88 34.31
CA ARG A 310 26.12 -21.24 34.29
C ARG A 310 26.78 -21.15 35.67
N ALA A 311 26.43 -20.14 36.46
CA ALA A 311 26.92 -20.04 37.84
C ALA A 311 26.44 -21.22 38.72
N LEU A 312 25.18 -21.61 38.55
CA LEU A 312 24.63 -22.79 39.27
C LEU A 312 25.32 -24.08 38.83
N GLU A 313 25.56 -24.30 37.54
CA GLU A 313 26.33 -25.47 37.07
C GLU A 313 27.77 -25.50 37.61
N ALA A 314 28.42 -24.34 37.70
CA ALA A 314 29.76 -24.24 38.27
C ALA A 314 29.77 -24.65 39.73
N THR A 315 28.80 -24.19 40.54
CA THR A 315 28.65 -24.59 41.94
C THR A 315 28.35 -26.07 42.09
N HIS A 316 27.50 -26.65 41.22
CA HIS A 316 27.26 -28.11 41.21
C HIS A 316 28.52 -28.90 40.86
N ARG A 317 29.34 -28.45 39.91
CA ARG A 317 30.62 -29.11 39.57
C ARG A 317 31.62 -29.04 40.72
N GLU A 318 31.72 -27.92 41.43
CA GLU A 318 32.58 -27.79 42.61
C GLU A 318 32.11 -28.69 43.77
N ALA A 319 30.80 -28.77 44.03
CA ALA A 319 30.22 -29.65 45.02
C ALA A 319 30.46 -31.15 44.68
N ALA A 320 30.34 -31.51 43.39
CA ALA A 320 30.63 -32.88 42.95
C ALA A 320 32.11 -33.24 43.12
N LYS A 321 33.04 -32.34 42.77
CA LYS A 321 34.49 -32.56 43.03
C LYS A 321 34.79 -32.73 44.49
N ALA A 322 34.17 -31.96 45.38
CA ALA A 322 34.29 -32.08 46.82
C ALA A 322 33.78 -33.43 47.32
N ALA A 323 32.59 -33.86 46.85
CA ALA A 323 32.02 -35.17 47.21
C ALA A 323 32.92 -36.33 46.74
N TYR A 324 33.52 -36.26 45.55
CA TYR A 324 34.51 -37.26 45.09
C TYR A 324 35.76 -37.32 45.95
N SER A 325 36.30 -36.17 46.37
CA SER A 325 37.47 -36.13 47.25
C SER A 325 37.16 -36.68 48.66
N LEU A 326 35.95 -36.43 49.16
CA LEU A 326 35.46 -36.97 50.43
C LEU A 326 35.28 -38.49 50.36
N ALA A 327 34.67 -39.01 49.30
CA ALA A 327 34.47 -40.42 49.06
C ALA A 327 35.83 -41.16 48.96
N GLY A 328 36.81 -40.57 48.31
CA GLY A 328 38.19 -41.08 48.24
C GLY A 328 38.86 -41.15 49.61
N ALA A 329 38.70 -40.15 50.46
CA ALA A 329 39.22 -40.13 51.85
C ALA A 329 38.54 -41.18 52.70
N LEU A 330 37.24 -41.38 52.63
CA LEU A 330 36.50 -42.40 53.34
C LEU A 330 36.90 -43.83 52.91
N ALA A 331 37.05 -44.10 51.63
CA ALA A 331 37.48 -45.42 51.12
C ALA A 331 38.91 -45.83 51.55
N THR A 332 39.75 -44.86 51.89
CA THR A 332 41.11 -45.14 52.44
C THR A 332 41.10 -45.38 53.93
N VAL A 333 40.17 -44.81 54.67
CA VAL A 333 39.97 -45.07 56.08
C VAL A 333 39.43 -46.50 56.30
N GLU A 334 38.49 -47.00 55.49
CA GLU A 334 37.95 -48.34 55.53
C GLU A 334 38.98 -49.43 55.24
N ARG A 335 40.03 -49.15 54.48
CA ARG A 335 41.09 -50.13 54.11
C ARG A 335 42.17 -50.29 55.16
N GLY A 336 42.11 -49.59 56.31
CA GLY A 336 43.00 -49.80 57.44
C GLY A 336 44.47 -49.47 57.18
N GLU A 337 44.82 -48.74 56.17
CA GLU A 337 46.19 -48.31 55.85
C GLU A 337 46.63 -47.20 56.79
N ARG A 338 47.61 -47.52 57.62
CA ARG A 338 48.22 -46.56 58.57
C ARG A 338 49.21 -45.66 57.89
N ASP A 339 48.76 -44.49 57.48
CA ASP A 339 49.69 -43.43 56.94
C ASP A 339 49.15 -42.04 57.10
N PRO A 340 49.98 -40.98 57.00
CA PRO A 340 49.83 -39.62 57.58
C PRO A 340 48.72 -38.77 57.08
N ARG A 341 47.53 -39.33 57.02
CA ARG A 341 46.32 -38.71 56.40
C ARG A 341 45.43 -37.95 57.39
N ASP A 342 45.87 -37.81 58.65
CA ASP A 342 45.18 -36.95 59.62
C ASP A 342 45.07 -35.50 59.07
N ALA A 343 46.05 -35.05 58.23
CA ALA A 343 46.05 -33.80 57.58
C ALA A 343 45.02 -33.76 56.42
N GLU A 344 44.77 -34.87 55.70
CA GLU A 344 43.81 -34.91 54.62
C GLU A 344 42.38 -34.99 55.18
N LEU A 345 42.15 -35.76 56.22
CA LEU A 345 40.88 -35.83 56.95
C LEU A 345 40.51 -34.47 57.56
N ARG A 346 41.49 -33.73 58.09
CA ARG A 346 41.31 -32.36 58.59
C ARG A 346 40.90 -31.38 57.42
N ARG A 347 41.60 -31.39 56.29
CA ARG A 347 41.25 -30.60 55.10
C ARG A 347 39.87 -30.96 54.55
N ALA A 348 39.52 -32.26 54.54
CA ALA A 348 38.22 -32.70 54.08
C ALA A 348 37.08 -32.23 55.02
N LEU A 349 37.33 -32.23 56.34
CA LEU A 349 36.39 -31.69 57.31
C LEU A 349 36.23 -30.20 57.25
N GLU A 350 37.34 -29.44 57.17
CA GLU A 350 37.31 -27.98 56.97
C GLU A 350 36.57 -27.57 55.67
N PHE A 351 36.76 -28.34 54.60
CA PHE A 351 36.08 -28.11 53.35
C PHE A 351 34.56 -28.43 53.45
N ALA A 352 34.17 -29.55 54.08
CA ALA A 352 32.76 -29.88 54.28
C ALA A 352 32.05 -28.86 55.18
N GLU A 353 32.72 -28.34 56.20
CA GLU A 353 32.23 -27.27 57.08
C GLU A 353 32.08 -25.94 56.31
N SER A 354 33.00 -25.64 55.39
CA SER A 354 32.88 -24.46 54.48
C SER A 354 31.70 -24.58 53.53
N LEU A 355 31.42 -25.79 53.05
CA LEU A 355 30.22 -26.06 52.22
C LEU A 355 28.93 -25.93 53.02
N ASN A 356 28.91 -26.41 54.29
CA ASN A 356 27.74 -26.25 55.15
C ASN A 356 27.46 -24.78 55.51
N ALA A 357 28.49 -23.94 55.58
CA ALA A 357 28.35 -22.49 55.76
C ALA A 357 27.73 -21.80 54.52
N ARG A 358 27.99 -22.33 53.32
CA ARG A 358 27.42 -21.85 52.06
C ARG A 358 26.02 -22.42 51.76
N PHE A 359 25.75 -23.63 52.19
CA PHE A 359 24.48 -24.35 51.94
C PHE A 359 23.93 -24.91 53.25
N PRO A 360 23.46 -24.06 54.15
CA PRO A 360 23.00 -24.46 55.46
C PRO A 360 21.74 -25.35 55.36
N GLY A 361 21.79 -26.56 55.95
CA GLY A 361 20.68 -27.49 55.99
C GLY A 361 20.67 -28.56 54.89
N ASP A 362 21.67 -28.62 54.00
CA ASP A 362 21.81 -29.74 53.06
C ASP A 362 22.18 -31.02 53.83
N LYS A 363 21.22 -31.99 53.78
CA LYS A 363 21.29 -33.21 54.48
C LYS A 363 22.52 -34.06 54.12
N THR A 364 22.91 -33.99 52.84
CA THR A 364 24.08 -34.75 52.32
C THR A 364 25.40 -34.20 52.87
N ILE A 365 25.50 -32.89 53.03
CA ILE A 365 26.69 -32.22 53.59
C ILE A 365 26.77 -32.49 55.07
N LEU A 366 25.64 -32.45 55.79
CA LEU A 366 25.60 -32.75 57.22
C LEU A 366 25.99 -34.21 57.54
N ASP A 367 25.46 -35.15 56.76
CA ASP A 367 25.80 -36.60 56.91
C ASP A 367 27.29 -36.82 56.57
N ALA A 368 27.86 -36.12 55.60
CA ALA A 368 29.28 -36.21 55.30
C ALA A 368 30.17 -35.66 56.43
N ILE A 369 29.79 -34.51 57.03
CA ILE A 369 30.49 -33.94 58.20
C ILE A 369 30.49 -34.88 59.39
N GLU A 370 29.33 -35.50 59.68
CA GLU A 370 29.20 -36.46 60.78
C GLU A 370 30.06 -37.70 60.55
N THR A 371 30.07 -38.21 59.32
CA THR A 371 30.89 -39.39 58.96
C THR A 371 32.39 -39.10 59.08
N LEU A 372 32.84 -37.92 58.64
CA LEU A 372 34.22 -37.47 58.77
C LEU A 372 34.66 -37.28 60.23
N LYS A 373 33.76 -36.71 61.04
CA LYS A 373 34.01 -36.58 62.49
C LYS A 373 34.19 -37.94 63.19
N LYS A 374 33.29 -38.90 62.87
CA LYS A 374 33.41 -40.28 63.38
C LYS A 374 34.69 -40.97 62.91
N ALA A 375 35.07 -40.80 61.64
CA ALA A 375 36.32 -41.35 61.12
C ALA A 375 37.56 -40.76 61.81
N ARG A 376 37.54 -39.45 62.07
CA ARG A 376 38.64 -38.76 62.78
C ARG A 376 38.76 -39.21 64.22
N GLU A 377 37.66 -39.43 64.96
CA GLU A 377 37.66 -39.98 66.32
C GLU A 377 38.18 -41.43 66.37
N ALA A 378 37.77 -42.28 65.42
CA ALA A 378 38.26 -43.64 65.29
C ALA A 378 39.76 -43.68 65.02
N HIS A 379 40.27 -42.75 64.18
CA HIS A 379 41.69 -42.66 63.87
C HIS A 379 42.54 -42.13 65.07
N SER A 380 42.02 -41.26 65.95
CA SER A 380 42.67 -40.77 67.15
C SER A 380 42.83 -41.84 68.27
N LYS A 381 42.02 -42.86 68.24
CA LYS A 381 42.02 -43.94 69.20
C LYS A 381 42.96 -45.12 68.84
N LEU A 382 43.61 -45.08 67.67
CA LEU A 382 44.55 -46.07 67.22
C LEU A 382 45.92 -45.89 67.94
N PRO A 383 46.56 -46.94 68.51
CA PRO A 383 47.84 -46.79 69.22
C PRO A 383 48.96 -46.34 68.26
N THR A 384 49.68 -45.32 68.67
CA THR A 384 50.85 -44.80 67.94
C THR A 384 51.94 -45.86 67.83
N ARG A 385 52.32 -46.28 66.62
CA ARG A 385 53.45 -47.21 66.46
C ARG A 385 54.73 -46.52 66.97
N PRO A 386 55.54 -47.24 67.73
CA PRO A 386 56.83 -46.70 68.18
C PRO A 386 57.76 -46.50 66.95
N ARG A 387 58.40 -45.33 66.91
CA ARG A 387 59.43 -45.03 65.92
C ARG A 387 60.51 -46.10 65.97
N ARG A 388 60.76 -46.86 64.90
CA ARG A 388 61.94 -47.68 64.74
C ARG A 388 63.20 -46.76 64.88
N PRO A 389 64.17 -47.16 65.73
CA PRO A 389 65.40 -46.41 65.87
C PRO A 389 66.16 -46.47 64.52
N ARG A 390 66.69 -45.36 64.09
CA ARG A 390 67.67 -45.29 62.99
C ARG A 390 68.83 -46.18 63.35
N ARG A 391 69.13 -47.20 62.55
CA ARG A 391 70.44 -47.92 62.56
C ARG A 391 71.47 -46.91 62.04
N PHE A 392 72.41 -46.56 62.89
CA PHE A 392 73.67 -45.99 62.54
C PHE A 392 74.47 -47.08 61.85
N ASP A 393 74.71 -47.04 60.58
CA ASP A 393 75.80 -47.80 59.99
C ASP A 393 77.03 -46.88 59.96
N ALA A 394 77.93 -47.24 60.93
CA ALA A 394 79.32 -46.85 60.90
C ALA A 394 80.02 -47.87 59.97
N GLU A 395 80.81 -47.36 59.11
CA GLU A 395 81.91 -47.91 58.28
C GLU A 395 81.78 -47.33 56.86
N ASN A 396 82.66 -46.60 56.38
CA ASN A 396 84.12 -46.75 56.28
C ASN A 396 84.76 -45.46 55.73
N ASN A 397 85.78 -45.01 56.33
CA ASN A 397 86.91 -44.28 55.80
C ASN A 397 87.87 -45.33 55.20
N PRO A 398 88.93 -45.16 54.44
CA PRO A 398 89.48 -43.98 53.73
C PRO A 398 90.02 -44.32 52.32
N ARG A 399 90.19 -43.34 51.48
CA ARG A 399 91.51 -42.92 50.90
C ARG A 399 91.26 -41.85 49.87
#